data_0c0c61f0e259bbfd6159a8a1b96dc7fa
#
_entry.id   0c0c61f0e259bbfd6159a8a1b96dc7fa
#
_cell.length_a   1.000
_cell.length_b   1.000
_cell.length_c   1.000
_cell.angle_alpha   90.00
_cell.angle_beta   90.00
_cell.angle_gamma   90.00
#
_symmetry.space_group_name_H-M   'P 1'
#
loop_
_entity.id
_entity.type
_entity.pdbx_description
1 polymer ?
#
loop_
_entity_poly.entity_id
_entity_poly.type
_entity_poly.pdbx_seq_one_letter_code
_entity_poly.pdbx_strand_id
1 'polypeptide(L)'
;MKTIIMDSANKYLVVALYEDEKCLASLQEEGNRKQSEYAIVYLQKLLQENQLKISDFDEMVITIGPGSYTGVRVALTIAKTLNATMNLKIKTVSSLKAMAGMKKAISILDARSKKLFLGIYNEGKVIVEDCLINMDEFENYQKKYSDYEIVGDTS
;
A
#
# COMPACT_ATOMS: atom_id res chain seq x y z
N MET A 1 12.50 -4.44 15.53
CA MET A 1 12.65 -3.69 14.26
C MET A 1 11.53 -2.68 14.11
N LYS A 2 11.88 -1.43 13.87
CA LYS A 2 10.87 -0.37 13.64
C LYS A 2 10.74 -0.09 12.15
N THR A 3 9.49 0.00 11.69
CA THR A 3 9.16 0.13 10.28
C THR A 3 8.21 1.30 10.07
N ILE A 4 8.50 2.12 9.05
CA ILE A 4 7.57 3.14 8.55
C ILE A 4 6.85 2.53 7.36
N ILE A 5 5.52 2.64 7.32
CA ILE A 5 4.73 2.21 6.18
C ILE A 5 4.07 3.42 5.56
N MET A 6 4.17 3.54 4.24
CA MET A 6 3.52 4.62 3.49
C MET A 6 2.86 4.07 2.24
N ASP A 7 1.58 4.35 2.09
CA ASP A 7 0.81 4.03 0.88
C ASP A 7 0.15 5.31 0.38
N SER A 8 0.58 5.78 -0.77
CA SER A 8 0.00 6.95 -1.42
C SER A 8 -0.51 6.62 -2.84
N ALA A 9 -0.58 5.33 -3.16
CA ALA A 9 -0.94 4.86 -4.50
C ALA A 9 -2.46 4.77 -4.71
N ASN A 10 -3.24 4.75 -3.65
CA ASN A 10 -4.67 4.50 -3.69
C ASN A 10 -5.48 5.69 -3.19
N LYS A 11 -6.79 5.50 -3.08
CA LYS A 11 -7.74 6.51 -2.62
C LYS A 11 -7.36 7.12 -1.27
N TYR A 12 -6.80 6.31 -0.38
CA TYR A 12 -6.39 6.77 0.95
C TYR A 12 -4.88 6.93 1.01
N LEU A 13 -4.45 8.01 1.66
CA LEU A 13 -3.07 8.15 2.09
C LEU A 13 -2.95 7.46 3.44
N VAL A 14 -2.09 6.48 3.53
CA VAL A 14 -1.84 5.75 4.78
C VAL A 14 -0.39 5.95 5.18
N VAL A 15 -0.18 6.38 6.41
CA VAL A 15 1.14 6.43 7.04
C VAL A 15 1.03 5.70 8.37
N ALA A 16 1.92 4.76 8.62
CA ALA A 16 1.89 3.98 9.84
C ALA A 16 3.29 3.73 10.39
N LEU A 17 3.38 3.62 11.70
CA LEU A 17 4.61 3.33 12.41
C LEU A 17 4.42 2.00 13.14
N TYR A 18 5.37 1.08 12.93
CA TYR A 18 5.33 -0.25 13.51
C TYR A 18 6.61 -0.55 14.28
N GLU A 19 6.48 -1.32 15.34
CA GLU A 19 7.59 -1.99 16.00
C GLU A 19 7.29 -3.48 15.94
N ASP A 20 8.08 -4.22 15.18
CA ASP A 20 7.83 -5.61 14.81
C ASP A 20 6.43 -5.73 14.19
N GLU A 21 5.50 -6.47 14.79
CA GLU A 21 4.13 -6.62 14.30
C GLU A 21 3.14 -5.67 14.96
N LYS A 22 3.62 -4.85 15.90
CA LYS A 22 2.75 -3.94 16.66
C LYS A 22 2.65 -2.58 16.00
N CYS A 23 1.44 -2.13 15.72
CA CYS A 23 1.19 -0.78 15.23
C CYS A 23 1.33 0.21 16.38
N LEU A 24 2.33 1.09 16.28
CA LEU A 24 2.53 2.14 17.27
C LEU A 24 1.58 3.32 17.04
N ALA A 25 1.38 3.67 15.78
CA ALA A 25 0.51 4.77 15.38
C ALA A 25 0.20 4.62 13.90
N SER A 26 -0.97 5.11 13.49
CA SER A 26 -1.33 5.14 12.08
C SER A 26 -2.23 6.33 11.79
N LEU A 27 -2.18 6.80 10.54
CA LEU A 27 -3.05 7.84 10.04
C LEU A 27 -3.52 7.43 8.66
N GLN A 28 -4.84 7.49 8.46
CA GLN A 28 -5.45 7.21 7.17
C GLN A 28 -6.38 8.37 6.82
N GLU A 29 -6.09 9.03 5.71
CA GLU A 29 -6.89 10.14 5.23
C GLU A 29 -7.37 9.83 3.82
N GLU A 30 -8.62 10.17 3.52
CA GLU A 30 -9.12 10.09 2.16
C GLU A 30 -8.33 11.08 1.32
N GLY A 31 -7.55 10.56 0.39
CA GLY A 31 -6.72 11.38 -0.45
C GLY A 31 -7.52 12.02 -1.56
N ASN A 32 -7.20 13.27 -1.79
CA ASN A 32 -7.56 13.96 -3.01
C ASN A 32 -6.24 14.25 -3.77
N ARG A 33 -6.28 15.13 -4.74
CA ARG A 33 -5.11 15.50 -5.53
C ARG A 33 -3.95 16.07 -4.71
N LYS A 34 -4.15 16.30 -3.41
CA LYS A 34 -3.14 16.88 -2.51
C LYS A 34 -2.42 15.84 -1.64
N GLN A 35 -2.64 14.55 -1.85
CA GLN A 35 -1.96 13.49 -1.09
C GLN A 35 -0.45 13.70 -1.05
N SER A 36 0.13 14.08 -2.20
CA SER A 36 1.57 14.28 -2.31
C SER A 36 2.09 15.41 -1.41
N GLU A 37 1.27 16.43 -1.18
CA GLU A 37 1.67 17.57 -0.37
C GLU A 37 1.68 17.24 1.13
N TYR A 38 0.85 16.29 1.55
CA TYR A 38 0.63 15.99 2.96
C TYR A 38 1.36 14.76 3.48
N ALA A 39 1.91 13.92 2.60
CA ALA A 39 2.53 12.66 3.02
C ALA A 39 3.64 12.88 4.06
N ILE A 40 4.56 13.80 3.80
CA ILE A 40 5.65 14.12 4.74
C ILE A 40 5.11 14.78 6.00
N VAL A 41 4.13 15.67 5.85
CA VAL A 41 3.51 16.36 6.98
C VAL A 41 2.89 15.36 7.94
N TYR A 42 2.16 14.39 7.42
CA TYR A 42 1.53 13.34 8.24
C TYR A 42 2.57 12.44 8.90
N LEU A 43 3.63 12.11 8.18
CA LEU A 43 4.72 11.33 8.77
C LEU A 43 5.37 12.08 9.94
N GLN A 44 5.67 13.37 9.75
CA GLN A 44 6.25 14.20 10.80
C GLN A 44 5.31 14.30 12.01
N LYS A 45 4.02 14.47 11.75
CA LYS A 45 3.00 14.53 12.81
C LYS A 45 2.97 13.26 13.65
N LEU A 46 2.95 12.10 13.00
CA LEU A 46 2.96 10.82 13.70
C LEU A 46 4.22 10.63 14.53
N LEU A 47 5.37 11.00 13.98
CA LEU A 47 6.63 10.89 14.69
C LEU A 47 6.64 11.77 15.93
N GLN A 48 6.21 13.04 15.79
CA GLN A 48 6.17 13.98 16.91
C GLN A 48 5.21 13.54 18.01
N GLU A 49 4.01 13.12 17.62
CA GLU A 49 2.99 12.67 18.59
C GLU A 49 3.43 11.43 19.39
N ASN A 50 4.33 10.63 18.82
CA ASN A 50 4.83 9.42 19.45
C ASN A 50 6.25 9.55 19.99
N GLN A 51 6.81 10.77 19.95
CA GLN A 51 8.16 11.08 20.45
C GLN A 51 9.24 10.22 19.79
N LEU A 52 9.07 9.98 18.49
CA LEU A 52 9.99 9.19 17.68
C LEU A 52 10.67 10.06 16.61
N LYS A 53 11.83 9.61 16.16
CA LYS A 53 12.60 10.23 15.07
C LYS A 53 12.77 9.21 13.96
N ILE A 54 12.99 9.68 12.73
CA ILE A 54 13.26 8.80 11.60
C ILE A 54 14.48 7.91 11.89
N SER A 55 15.47 8.43 12.59
CA SER A 55 16.65 7.67 12.97
C SER A 55 16.36 6.47 13.87
N ASP A 56 15.17 6.42 14.48
CA ASP A 56 14.77 5.26 15.31
C ASP A 56 14.28 4.08 14.46
N PHE A 57 14.09 4.27 13.16
CA PHE A 57 13.51 3.27 12.27
C PHE A 57 14.58 2.54 11.46
N ASP A 58 14.31 1.26 11.19
CA ASP A 58 15.23 0.37 10.46
C ASP A 58 14.88 0.29 8.97
N GLU A 59 13.59 0.38 8.65
CA GLU A 59 13.14 0.26 7.27
C GLU A 59 11.88 1.06 6.99
N MET A 60 11.64 1.31 5.71
CA MET A 60 10.40 1.90 5.21
C MET A 60 9.82 0.99 4.14
N VAL A 61 8.54 0.66 4.29
CA VAL A 61 7.79 -0.13 3.32
C VAL A 61 6.85 0.79 2.56
N ILE A 62 6.90 0.74 1.25
CA ILE A 62 6.02 1.55 0.39
C ILE A 62 5.28 0.64 -0.60
N THR A 63 4.07 1.05 -0.97
CA THR A 63 3.35 0.39 -2.05
C THR A 63 3.80 0.97 -3.38
N ILE A 64 3.97 0.10 -4.37
CA ILE A 64 4.46 0.48 -5.70
C ILE A 64 3.41 0.36 -6.79
N GLY A 65 2.15 0.24 -6.41
CA GLY A 65 1.06 0.07 -7.33
C GLY A 65 0.64 -1.40 -7.45
N PRO A 66 -0.28 -1.70 -8.32
CA PRO A 66 -0.98 -0.77 -9.21
C PRO A 66 -1.77 0.29 -8.43
N GLY A 67 -1.97 1.45 -9.05
CA GLY A 67 -2.69 2.57 -8.44
C GLY A 67 -2.30 3.89 -9.12
N SER A 68 -2.45 4.99 -8.40
CA SER A 68 -2.10 6.31 -8.90
C SER A 68 -0.61 6.41 -9.21
N TYR A 69 -0.27 6.70 -10.46
CA TYR A 69 1.11 6.91 -10.88
C TYR A 69 1.80 8.03 -10.06
N THR A 70 1.08 9.14 -9.88
CA THR A 70 1.59 10.27 -9.08
C THR A 70 1.80 9.85 -7.63
N GLY A 71 0.84 9.14 -7.03
CA GLY A 71 0.93 8.69 -5.66
C GLY A 71 2.09 7.73 -5.43
N VAL A 72 2.28 6.76 -6.33
CA VAL A 72 3.42 5.82 -6.25
C VAL A 72 4.74 6.58 -6.26
N ARG A 73 4.88 7.56 -7.13
CA ARG A 73 6.11 8.36 -7.24
C ARG A 73 6.39 9.19 -6.00
N VAL A 74 5.35 9.69 -5.33
CA VAL A 74 5.51 10.45 -4.09
C VAL A 74 6.15 9.60 -3.01
N ALA A 75 5.58 8.44 -2.71
CA ALA A 75 6.12 7.55 -1.69
C ALA A 75 7.55 7.09 -2.06
N LEU A 76 7.77 6.77 -3.33
CA LEU A 76 9.09 6.33 -3.79
C LEU A 76 10.13 7.44 -3.65
N THR A 77 9.77 8.68 -3.98
CA THR A 77 10.69 9.83 -3.85
C THR A 77 11.07 10.06 -2.39
N ILE A 78 10.09 10.02 -1.49
CA ILE A 78 10.33 10.16 -0.06
C ILE A 78 11.25 9.05 0.44
N ALA A 79 10.95 7.81 0.08
CA ALA A 79 11.74 6.64 0.49
C ALA A 79 13.19 6.74 0.00
N LYS A 80 13.40 7.10 -1.26
CA LYS A 80 14.75 7.27 -1.83
C LYS A 80 15.53 8.36 -1.12
N THR A 81 14.89 9.47 -0.79
CA THR A 81 15.52 10.57 -0.07
C THR A 81 15.96 10.12 1.33
N LEU A 82 15.09 9.41 2.05
CA LEU A 82 15.42 8.90 3.38
C LEU A 82 16.51 7.84 3.33
N ASN A 83 16.51 6.99 2.30
CA ASN A 83 17.57 6.02 2.11
C ASN A 83 18.93 6.71 1.90
N ALA A 84 18.97 7.72 1.04
CA ALA A 84 20.19 8.43 0.69
C ALA A 84 20.75 9.26 1.87
N THR A 85 19.88 9.87 2.66
CA THR A 85 20.28 10.79 3.73
C THR A 85 20.42 10.13 5.10
N MET A 86 19.67 9.06 5.36
CA MET A 86 19.58 8.46 6.70
C MET A 86 19.78 6.93 6.70
N ASN A 87 20.22 6.36 5.58
CA ASN A 87 20.46 4.92 5.45
C ASN A 87 19.25 4.04 5.78
N LEU A 88 18.04 4.56 5.64
CA LEU A 88 16.84 3.81 5.90
C LEU A 88 16.62 2.80 4.77
N LYS A 89 16.50 1.52 5.11
CA LYS A 89 16.26 0.48 4.11
C LYS A 89 14.86 0.63 3.51
N ILE A 90 14.74 0.40 2.19
CA ILE A 90 13.45 0.47 1.50
C ILE A 90 13.02 -0.92 1.09
N LYS A 91 11.76 -1.27 1.41
CA LYS A 91 11.08 -2.44 0.88
C LYS A 91 9.86 -2.00 0.11
N THR A 92 9.58 -2.69 -0.98
CA THR A 92 8.41 -2.40 -1.80
C THR A 92 7.42 -3.54 -1.73
N VAL A 93 6.14 -3.22 -1.84
CA VAL A 93 5.07 -4.21 -1.84
C VAL A 93 3.99 -3.79 -2.84
N SER A 94 3.39 -4.78 -3.51
CA SER A 94 2.24 -4.53 -4.38
C SER A 94 1.08 -3.96 -3.57
N SER A 95 0.38 -2.97 -4.14
CA SER A 95 -0.82 -2.42 -3.53
C SER A 95 -1.89 -3.49 -3.35
N LEU A 96 -2.01 -4.40 -4.31
CA LEU A 96 -2.98 -5.51 -4.24
C LEU A 96 -2.60 -6.48 -3.12
N LYS A 97 -1.33 -6.81 -3.00
CA LYS A 97 -0.85 -7.67 -1.92
C LYS A 97 -1.07 -7.04 -0.55
N ALA A 98 -0.81 -5.74 -0.43
CA ALA A 98 -1.01 -5.01 0.81
C ALA A 98 -2.49 -5.04 1.26
N MET A 99 -3.42 -4.89 0.31
CA MET A 99 -4.85 -4.96 0.60
C MET A 99 -5.29 -6.35 1.05
N ALA A 100 -4.71 -7.39 0.48
CA ALA A 100 -5.04 -8.77 0.86
C ALA A 100 -4.54 -9.11 2.27
N GLY A 101 -3.40 -8.53 2.69
CA GLY A 101 -2.80 -8.85 3.97
C GLY A 101 -2.50 -10.33 4.08
N MET A 102 -2.90 -10.94 5.19
CA MET A 102 -2.75 -12.37 5.42
C MET A 102 -4.01 -13.15 5.11
N LYS A 103 -4.99 -12.52 4.51
CA LYS A 103 -6.26 -13.16 4.16
C LYS A 103 -6.14 -13.99 2.89
N LYS A 104 -7.12 -14.85 2.71
CA LYS A 104 -7.37 -15.59 1.48
C LYS A 104 -8.26 -14.69 0.62
N ALA A 105 -7.67 -13.91 -0.28
CA ALA A 105 -8.36 -12.80 -0.92
C ALA A 105 -8.07 -12.63 -2.39
N ILE A 106 -9.10 -12.19 -3.12
CA ILE A 106 -8.99 -11.64 -4.46
C ILE A 106 -8.93 -10.12 -4.30
N SER A 107 -7.79 -9.53 -4.61
CA SER A 107 -7.61 -8.08 -4.54
C SER A 107 -7.88 -7.44 -5.88
N ILE A 108 -8.68 -6.39 -5.90
CA ILE A 108 -9.03 -5.69 -7.15
C ILE A 108 -8.93 -4.18 -6.97
N LEU A 109 -8.55 -3.51 -8.06
CA LEU A 109 -8.58 -2.06 -8.17
C LEU A 109 -9.10 -1.67 -9.54
N ASP A 110 -9.93 -0.63 -9.59
CA ASP A 110 -10.42 -0.09 -10.85
C ASP A 110 -9.26 0.45 -11.68
N ALA A 111 -9.10 -0.07 -12.88
CA ALA A 111 -8.07 0.35 -13.82
C ALA A 111 -8.62 1.26 -14.91
N ARG A 112 -9.88 1.68 -14.78
CA ARG A 112 -10.64 2.47 -15.76
C ARG A 112 -10.84 1.70 -17.07
N SER A 113 -11.66 2.25 -17.97
CA SER A 113 -11.96 1.66 -19.29
C SER A 113 -12.48 0.21 -19.20
N LYS A 114 -13.30 -0.07 -18.18
CA LYS A 114 -13.88 -1.40 -17.93
C LYS A 114 -12.83 -2.48 -17.69
N LYS A 115 -11.74 -2.11 -17.05
CA LYS A 115 -10.65 -3.02 -16.68
C LYS A 115 -10.41 -2.98 -15.18
N LEU A 116 -9.85 -4.05 -14.66
CA LEU A 116 -9.48 -4.18 -13.26
C LEU A 116 -8.02 -4.64 -13.15
N PHE A 117 -7.30 -4.10 -12.17
CA PHE A 117 -6.10 -4.75 -11.68
C PHE A 117 -6.53 -5.84 -10.71
N LEU A 118 -5.99 -7.03 -10.83
CA LEU A 118 -6.36 -8.18 -10.03
C LEU A 118 -5.11 -8.94 -9.57
N GLY A 119 -5.11 -9.35 -8.32
CA GLY A 119 -4.14 -10.27 -7.76
C GLY A 119 -4.84 -11.17 -6.75
N ILE A 120 -4.41 -12.42 -6.63
CA ILE A 120 -5.00 -13.37 -5.70
C ILE A 120 -3.93 -13.85 -4.75
N TYR A 121 -4.22 -13.81 -3.47
CA TYR A 121 -3.28 -14.11 -2.40
C TYR A 121 -3.91 -15.01 -1.35
N ASN A 122 -3.10 -15.83 -0.72
CA ASN A 122 -3.51 -16.68 0.39
C ASN A 122 -2.41 -16.68 1.45
N GLU A 123 -2.70 -16.08 2.59
CA GLU A 123 -1.76 -15.97 3.71
C GLU A 123 -0.41 -15.36 3.29
N GLY A 124 -0.46 -14.32 2.46
CA GLY A 124 0.72 -13.62 1.98
C GLY A 124 1.40 -14.28 0.78
N LYS A 125 0.93 -15.45 0.34
CA LYS A 125 1.48 -16.13 -0.83
C LYS A 125 0.73 -15.73 -2.08
N VAL A 126 1.46 -15.56 -3.18
CA VAL A 126 0.88 -15.23 -4.48
C VAL A 126 0.25 -16.47 -5.10
N ILE A 127 -1.05 -16.43 -5.34
CA ILE A 127 -1.78 -17.48 -6.04
C ILE A 127 -1.93 -17.12 -7.52
N VAL A 128 -2.31 -15.85 -7.80
CA VAL A 128 -2.31 -15.28 -9.14
C VAL A 128 -1.57 -13.97 -9.07
N GLU A 129 -0.51 -13.81 -9.88
CA GLU A 129 0.26 -12.59 -9.92
C GLU A 129 -0.60 -11.42 -10.40
N ASP A 130 -0.26 -10.22 -9.94
CA ASP A 130 -0.97 -9.01 -10.31
C ASP A 130 -1.06 -8.88 -11.82
N CYS A 131 -2.26 -8.66 -12.33
CA CYS A 131 -2.49 -8.57 -13.76
C CYS A 131 -3.64 -7.61 -14.06
N LEU A 132 -3.72 -7.20 -15.33
CA LEU A 132 -4.81 -6.37 -15.83
C LEU A 132 -5.80 -7.27 -16.55
N ILE A 133 -7.06 -7.20 -16.16
CA ILE A 133 -8.13 -8.00 -16.76
C ILE A 133 -9.27 -7.09 -17.21
N ASN A 134 -10.12 -7.59 -18.11
CA ASN A 134 -11.39 -6.95 -18.41
C ASN A 134 -12.39 -7.25 -17.31
N MET A 135 -13.33 -6.33 -17.05
CA MET A 135 -14.33 -6.55 -15.99
C MET A 135 -15.17 -7.81 -16.19
N ASP A 136 -15.43 -8.18 -17.44
CA ASP A 136 -16.21 -9.38 -17.74
C ASP A 136 -15.47 -10.68 -17.42
N GLU A 137 -14.15 -10.63 -17.30
CA GLU A 137 -13.35 -11.79 -16.89
C GLU A 137 -13.39 -12.02 -15.37
N PHE A 138 -13.76 -11.00 -14.60
CA PHE A 138 -13.76 -11.07 -13.13
C PHE A 138 -14.66 -12.20 -12.61
N GLU A 139 -15.80 -12.39 -13.24
CA GLU A 139 -16.74 -13.44 -12.85
C GLU A 139 -16.10 -14.83 -12.90
N ASN A 140 -15.24 -15.08 -13.89
CA ASN A 140 -14.54 -16.36 -14.03
C ASN A 140 -13.60 -16.60 -12.83
N TYR A 141 -12.91 -15.55 -12.36
CA TYR A 141 -12.07 -15.65 -11.17
C TYR A 141 -12.90 -15.86 -9.90
N GLN A 142 -14.04 -15.19 -9.78
CA GLN A 142 -14.94 -15.38 -8.64
C GLN A 142 -15.43 -16.83 -8.53
N LYS A 143 -15.75 -17.44 -9.66
CA LYS A 143 -16.21 -18.83 -9.69
C LYS A 143 -15.09 -19.80 -9.33
N LYS A 144 -13.90 -19.58 -9.87
CA LYS A 144 -12.74 -20.45 -9.62
C LYS A 144 -12.25 -20.35 -8.18
N TYR A 145 -12.32 -19.17 -7.60
CA TYR A 145 -11.85 -18.87 -6.24
C TYR A 145 -13.02 -18.43 -5.35
N SER A 146 -14.11 -19.20 -5.37
CA SER A 146 -15.37 -18.87 -4.71
C SER A 146 -15.27 -18.76 -3.19
N ASP A 147 -14.27 -19.37 -2.58
CA ASP A 147 -14.01 -19.33 -1.14
C ASP A 147 -13.08 -18.20 -0.71
N TYR A 148 -12.64 -17.36 -1.67
CA TYR A 148 -11.79 -16.21 -1.41
C TYR A 148 -12.63 -14.95 -1.16
N GLU A 149 -12.21 -14.14 -0.20
CA GLU A 149 -12.81 -12.83 0.07
C GLU A 149 -12.41 -11.84 -1.03
N ILE A 150 -13.31 -10.96 -1.42
CA ILE A 150 -12.99 -9.88 -2.37
C ILE A 150 -12.63 -8.63 -1.56
N VAL A 151 -11.45 -8.08 -1.83
CA VAL A 151 -10.97 -6.85 -1.20
C VAL A 151 -10.55 -5.85 -2.27
N GLY A 152 -10.59 -4.57 -1.93
CA GLY A 152 -10.13 -3.51 -2.82
C GLY A 152 -11.18 -2.46 -3.10
N ASP A 153 -10.88 -1.62 -4.08
CA ASP A 153 -11.72 -0.48 -4.47
C ASP A 153 -12.06 -0.59 -5.95
N THR A 154 -13.35 -0.61 -6.24
CA THR A 154 -13.88 -0.64 -7.62
C THR A 154 -14.60 0.65 -7.99
N SER A 155 -14.67 1.63 -7.11
CA SER A 155 -15.40 2.88 -7.33
C SER A 155 -14.61 3.90 -8.14
#